data_9b99d2672d9e8d708ddb24cf44d8aca4
#
_entry.id   9b99d2672d9e8d708ddb24cf44d8aca4
#
_cell.length_a   1.000
_cell.length_b   1.000
_cell.length_c   1.000
_cell.angle_alpha   90.00
_cell.angle_beta   90.00
_cell.angle_gamma   90.00
#
_symmetry.space_group_name_H-M   'P 1'
#
loop_
_entity.id
_entity.type
_entity.pdbx_description
1 polymer ?
#
loop_
_entity_poly.entity_id
_entity_poly.type
_entity_poly.pdbx_seq_one_letter_code
_entity_poly.pdbx_strand_id
1 'polypeptide(L)'
;MILNLIMKKLTLKENNIKKGFTLIELLIVVSIIGILVGVGIPMYNGYMLDAKINATDSKHKNICDFISANLTRCSAGAQSIKLQEYYGQQSVSCSDTPWNLAIAFAKHYKYTDMKNPYGEGSGSPVYASTDACLWPGDSTIWGSSNANQGKFLRVTTNISGNSHECKIGHEQCFIQIE
;
A
#
# COMPACT_ATOMS: atom_id res chain seq x y z
N MET A 1 -20.96 -66.93 -47.59
CA MET A 1 -21.80 -66.27 -46.57
C MET A 1 -21.27 -66.46 -45.14
N ILE A 2 -20.15 -67.21 -44.92
CA ILE A 2 -19.60 -67.48 -43.61
C ILE A 2 -18.35 -66.57 -43.29
N LEU A 3 -17.74 -66.01 -44.28
CA LEU A 3 -16.53 -65.17 -44.13
C LEU A 3 -16.81 -63.78 -43.53
N ASN A 4 -18.04 -63.27 -43.71
CA ASN A 4 -18.43 -61.95 -43.19
C ASN A 4 -18.78 -61.93 -41.66
N LEU A 5 -18.95 -63.11 -41.06
CA LEU A 5 -19.29 -63.18 -39.64
C LEU A 5 -18.04 -63.19 -38.74
N ILE A 6 -16.87 -63.55 -39.27
CA ILE A 6 -15.64 -63.64 -38.52
C ILE A 6 -14.94 -62.29 -38.38
N MET A 7 -15.11 -61.37 -39.35
CA MET A 7 -14.50 -60.07 -39.34
C MET A 7 -15.15 -59.05 -38.35
N LYS A 8 -16.31 -59.39 -37.80
CA LYS A 8 -17.08 -58.48 -36.92
C LYS A 8 -16.77 -58.64 -35.45
N LYS A 9 -15.79 -59.47 -35.06
CA LYS A 9 -15.45 -59.76 -33.65
C LYS A 9 -14.06 -59.36 -33.22
N LEU A 10 -13.33 -58.59 -34.01
CA LEU A 10 -12.01 -58.05 -33.64
C LEU A 10 -12.06 -56.52 -33.55
N THR A 11 -13.08 -55.95 -32.97
CA THR A 11 -12.95 -54.64 -32.37
C THR A 11 -12.21 -54.86 -31.04
N LEU A 12 -10.90 -54.72 -31.10
CA LEU A 12 -10.06 -54.61 -29.92
C LEU A 12 -10.60 -53.43 -29.07
N LYS A 13 -11.23 -53.80 -27.96
CA LYS A 13 -11.59 -52.85 -26.91
C LYS A 13 -10.26 -52.29 -26.41
N GLU A 14 -9.91 -51.12 -26.86
CA GLU A 14 -8.77 -50.33 -26.36
C GLU A 14 -9.07 -50.06 -24.91
N ASN A 15 -8.52 -50.87 -24.04
CA ASN A 15 -8.54 -50.65 -22.59
C ASN A 15 -7.70 -49.42 -22.34
N ASN A 16 -8.35 -48.27 -22.19
CA ASN A 16 -7.76 -47.07 -21.61
C ASN A 16 -7.31 -47.44 -20.21
N ILE A 17 -6.08 -47.93 -20.09
CA ILE A 17 -5.39 -48.14 -18.81
C ILE A 17 -5.18 -46.76 -18.24
N LYS A 18 -6.05 -46.31 -17.36
CA LYS A 18 -5.85 -45.11 -16.55
C LYS A 18 -4.59 -45.40 -15.74
N LYS A 19 -3.47 -44.77 -16.14
CA LYS A 19 -2.22 -44.82 -15.38
C LYS A 19 -2.49 -44.17 -14.04
N GLY A 20 -2.60 -44.94 -12.98
CA GLY A 20 -2.70 -44.46 -11.61
C GLY A 20 -1.32 -43.97 -11.17
N PHE A 21 -1.31 -42.91 -10.32
CA PHE A 21 -0.09 -42.44 -9.66
C PHE A 21 0.47 -43.53 -8.72
N THR A 22 1.78 -43.70 -8.75
CA THR A 22 2.46 -44.62 -7.79
C THR A 22 2.64 -43.92 -6.44
N LEU A 23 2.62 -44.72 -5.36
CA LEU A 23 2.88 -44.19 -4.01
C LEU A 23 4.24 -43.48 -3.89
N ILE A 24 5.23 -43.96 -4.61
CA ILE A 24 6.58 -43.37 -4.59
C ILE A 24 6.62 -42.00 -5.28
N GLU A 25 5.89 -41.81 -6.38
CA GLU A 25 5.76 -40.51 -7.05
C GLU A 25 5.14 -39.47 -6.11
N LEU A 26 4.08 -39.86 -5.40
CA LEU A 26 3.46 -38.96 -4.44
C LEU A 26 4.41 -38.63 -3.28
N LEU A 27 5.13 -39.61 -2.75
CA LEU A 27 6.05 -39.42 -1.63
C LEU A 27 7.21 -38.49 -1.99
N ILE A 28 7.78 -38.61 -3.19
CA ILE A 28 8.85 -37.73 -3.67
C ILE A 28 8.34 -36.30 -3.80
N VAL A 29 7.18 -36.10 -4.38
CA VAL A 29 6.59 -34.77 -4.57
C VAL A 29 6.34 -34.05 -3.24
N VAL A 30 5.70 -34.74 -2.27
CA VAL A 30 5.43 -34.12 -0.96
C VAL A 30 6.70 -33.83 -0.18
N SER A 31 7.74 -34.67 -0.35
CA SER A 31 9.06 -34.47 0.28
C SER A 31 9.73 -33.20 -0.26
N ILE A 32 9.73 -32.99 -1.58
CA ILE A 32 10.30 -31.81 -2.22
C ILE A 32 9.53 -30.55 -1.80
N ILE A 33 8.19 -30.58 -1.82
CA ILE A 33 7.34 -29.47 -1.38
C ILE A 33 7.63 -29.16 0.11
N GLY A 34 7.77 -30.17 0.96
CA GLY A 34 8.07 -30.00 2.38
C GLY A 34 9.38 -29.23 2.61
N ILE A 35 10.44 -29.56 1.87
CA ILE A 35 11.72 -28.87 1.96
C ILE A 35 11.60 -27.41 1.47
N LEU A 36 10.95 -27.21 0.31
CA LEU A 36 10.78 -25.87 -0.26
C LEU A 36 9.97 -24.95 0.66
N VAL A 37 8.88 -25.44 1.24
CA VAL A 37 8.04 -24.69 2.18
C VAL A 37 8.80 -24.37 3.46
N GLY A 38 9.59 -25.33 3.99
CA GLY A 38 10.36 -25.13 5.22
C GLY A 38 11.37 -23.99 5.14
N VAL A 39 11.97 -23.76 3.98
CA VAL A 39 12.93 -22.64 3.76
C VAL A 39 12.23 -21.42 3.20
N GLY A 40 11.23 -21.60 2.35
CA GLY A 40 10.57 -20.51 1.61
C GLY A 40 9.72 -19.59 2.49
N ILE A 41 8.99 -20.11 3.47
CA ILE A 41 8.10 -19.30 4.31
C ILE A 41 8.84 -18.22 5.10
N PRO A 42 9.91 -18.50 5.87
CA PRO A 42 10.59 -17.47 6.64
C PRO A 42 11.22 -16.41 5.74
N MET A 43 11.76 -16.79 4.59
CA MET A 43 12.33 -15.84 3.62
C MET A 43 11.25 -14.96 3.00
N TYR A 44 10.08 -15.51 2.65
CA TYR A 44 8.96 -14.76 2.10
C TYR A 44 8.44 -13.70 3.06
N ASN A 45 8.36 -13.99 4.36
CA ASN A 45 7.93 -13.03 5.37
C ASN A 45 8.87 -11.81 5.46
N GLY A 46 10.19 -12.02 5.32
CA GLY A 46 11.16 -10.93 5.24
C GLY A 46 10.92 -10.03 4.03
N TYR A 47 10.79 -10.60 2.85
CA TYR A 47 10.52 -9.84 1.62
C TYR A 47 9.20 -9.07 1.67
N MET A 48 8.17 -9.64 2.29
CA MET A 48 6.89 -8.95 2.46
C MET A 48 6.99 -7.74 3.38
N LEU A 49 7.80 -7.82 4.45
CA LEU A 49 8.04 -6.69 5.34
C LEU A 49 8.79 -5.57 4.62
N ASP A 50 9.89 -5.90 3.93
CA ASP A 50 10.68 -4.94 3.16
C ASP A 50 9.84 -4.26 2.07
N ALA A 51 8.97 -5.01 1.39
CA ALA A 51 8.06 -4.46 0.40
C ALA A 51 7.07 -3.45 1.02
N LYS A 52 6.54 -3.73 2.21
CA LYS A 52 5.65 -2.82 2.93
C LYS A 52 6.39 -1.54 3.38
N ILE A 53 7.61 -1.66 3.89
CA ILE A 53 8.46 -0.54 4.26
C ILE A 53 8.71 0.36 3.05
N ASN A 54 9.17 -0.21 1.93
CA ASN A 54 9.44 0.53 0.69
C ASN A 54 8.18 1.18 0.11
N ALA A 55 7.04 0.51 0.17
CA ALA A 55 5.76 1.08 -0.27
C ALA A 55 5.32 2.25 0.61
N THR A 56 5.57 2.17 1.92
CA THR A 56 5.26 3.25 2.87
C THR A 56 6.18 4.45 2.68
N ASP A 57 7.48 4.25 2.44
CA ASP A 57 8.43 5.31 2.11
C ASP A 57 8.03 6.02 0.81
N SER A 58 7.70 5.26 -0.22
CA SER A 58 7.20 5.81 -1.49
C SER A 58 5.91 6.61 -1.31
N LYS A 59 5.00 6.14 -0.45
CA LYS A 59 3.78 6.86 -0.07
C LYS A 59 4.12 8.17 0.63
N HIS A 60 5.05 8.17 1.60
CA HIS A 60 5.50 9.37 2.30
C HIS A 60 6.02 10.43 1.33
N LYS A 61 6.94 10.05 0.44
CA LYS A 61 7.48 10.93 -0.60
C LYS A 61 6.39 11.50 -1.49
N ASN A 62 5.46 10.69 -1.94
CA ASN A 62 4.31 11.13 -2.74
C ASN A 62 3.46 12.20 -2.02
N ILE A 63 3.21 12.04 -0.72
CA ILE A 63 2.48 13.02 0.07
C ILE A 63 3.25 14.33 0.15
N CYS A 64 4.53 14.28 0.48
CA CYS A 64 5.40 15.45 0.58
C CYS A 64 5.49 16.21 -0.75
N ASP A 65 5.71 15.50 -1.85
CA ASP A 65 5.84 16.08 -3.19
C ASP A 65 4.52 16.73 -3.65
N PHE A 66 3.39 16.07 -3.41
CA PHE A 66 2.08 16.60 -3.77
C PHE A 66 1.75 17.88 -3.00
N ILE A 67 1.99 17.90 -1.68
CA ILE A 67 1.76 19.08 -0.84
C ILE A 67 2.70 20.22 -1.27
N SER A 68 3.99 19.92 -1.44
CA SER A 68 5.00 20.88 -1.87
C SER A 68 4.64 21.51 -3.22
N ALA A 69 4.27 20.70 -4.21
CA ALA A 69 3.86 21.18 -5.53
C ALA A 69 2.64 22.10 -5.48
N ASN A 70 1.64 21.78 -4.65
CA ASN A 70 0.45 22.64 -4.49
C ASN A 70 0.78 23.94 -3.77
N LEU A 71 1.61 23.93 -2.73
CA LEU A 71 2.02 25.15 -2.04
C LEU A 71 2.93 26.01 -2.91
N THR A 72 3.81 25.43 -3.73
CA THR A 72 4.58 26.18 -4.74
C THR A 72 3.67 26.88 -5.75
N ARG A 73 2.55 26.28 -6.12
CA ARG A 73 1.55 26.99 -6.97
C ARG A 73 0.93 28.19 -6.26
N CYS A 74 0.71 28.09 -4.94
CA CYS A 74 0.25 29.23 -4.14
C CYS A 74 1.30 30.35 -4.12
N SER A 75 2.58 30.04 -3.87
CA SER A 75 3.68 31.01 -3.92
C SER A 75 3.84 31.63 -5.32
N ALA A 76 3.54 30.90 -6.38
CA ALA A 76 3.53 31.42 -7.75
C ALA A 76 2.30 32.27 -8.09
N GLY A 77 1.43 32.61 -7.12
CA GLY A 77 0.30 33.52 -7.28
C GLY A 77 -1.06 32.87 -7.51
N ALA A 78 -1.18 31.55 -7.39
CA ALA A 78 -2.49 30.90 -7.38
C ALA A 78 -3.26 31.29 -6.11
N GLN A 79 -4.55 31.66 -6.27
CA GLN A 79 -5.39 32.02 -5.13
C GLN A 79 -5.95 30.80 -4.39
N SER A 80 -6.05 29.66 -5.06
CA SER A 80 -6.60 28.42 -4.51
C SER A 80 -6.00 27.18 -5.17
N ILE A 81 -6.08 26.09 -4.46
CA ILE A 81 -5.72 24.73 -4.92
C ILE A 81 -6.98 23.87 -4.95
N LYS A 82 -7.02 22.90 -5.88
CA LYS A 82 -8.15 21.97 -5.99
C LYS A 82 -7.77 20.65 -5.35
N LEU A 83 -8.51 20.23 -4.34
CA LEU A 83 -8.33 18.99 -3.61
C LEU A 83 -9.58 18.12 -3.71
N GLN A 84 -9.41 16.80 -3.63
CA GLN A 84 -10.52 15.85 -3.63
C GLN A 84 -11.23 15.86 -2.29
N GLU A 85 -12.56 15.87 -2.30
CA GLU A 85 -13.43 15.70 -1.14
C GLU A 85 -14.58 14.73 -1.46
N TYR A 86 -15.46 14.50 -0.47
CA TYR A 86 -16.56 13.54 -0.57
C TYR A 86 -17.49 13.78 -1.77
N TYR A 87 -17.79 15.03 -2.08
CA TYR A 87 -18.67 15.42 -3.21
C TYR A 87 -17.91 15.84 -4.48
N GLY A 88 -16.64 15.49 -4.60
CA GLY A 88 -15.82 15.85 -5.75
C GLY A 88 -14.66 16.78 -5.41
N GLN A 89 -14.22 17.59 -6.38
CA GLN A 89 -13.13 18.53 -6.14
C GLN A 89 -13.63 19.80 -5.42
N GLN A 90 -12.93 20.16 -4.34
CA GLN A 90 -13.16 21.41 -3.62
C GLN A 90 -11.97 22.35 -3.79
N SER A 91 -12.27 23.65 -3.87
CA SER A 91 -11.28 24.72 -3.93
C SER A 91 -10.92 25.16 -2.52
N VAL A 92 -9.64 25.09 -2.17
CA VAL A 92 -9.10 25.50 -0.87
C VAL A 92 -8.24 26.75 -1.08
N SER A 93 -8.44 27.80 -0.26
CA SER A 93 -7.70 29.05 -0.39
C SER A 93 -6.23 28.88 -0.01
N CYS A 94 -5.33 29.46 -0.79
CA CYS A 94 -3.90 29.52 -0.47
C CYS A 94 -3.59 30.42 0.76
N SER A 95 -4.50 31.34 1.11
CA SER A 95 -4.35 32.21 2.30
C SER A 95 -4.89 31.58 3.59
N ASP A 96 -5.34 30.34 3.53
CA ASP A 96 -5.87 29.64 4.69
C ASP A 96 -4.79 29.39 5.76
N THR A 97 -5.22 29.08 6.98
CA THR A 97 -4.28 28.77 8.06
C THR A 97 -3.54 27.47 7.77
N PRO A 98 -2.30 27.29 8.26
CA PRO A 98 -1.58 26.03 8.08
C PRO A 98 -2.36 24.80 8.60
N TRP A 99 -3.11 24.96 9.68
CA TRP A 99 -3.95 23.90 10.22
C TRP A 99 -5.12 23.54 9.28
N ASN A 100 -5.81 24.52 8.72
CA ASN A 100 -6.88 24.28 7.75
C ASN A 100 -6.37 23.64 6.47
N LEU A 101 -5.19 24.05 5.99
CA LEU A 101 -4.51 23.40 4.87
C LEU A 101 -4.15 21.93 5.20
N ALA A 102 -3.66 21.65 6.40
CA ALA A 102 -3.38 20.29 6.85
C ALA A 102 -4.63 19.40 6.84
N ILE A 103 -5.76 19.93 7.33
CA ILE A 103 -7.07 19.25 7.30
C ILE A 103 -7.52 19.01 5.85
N ALA A 104 -7.37 20.00 4.97
CA ALA A 104 -7.77 19.88 3.58
C ALA A 104 -6.97 18.82 2.82
N PHE A 105 -5.64 18.78 3.01
CA PHE A 105 -4.79 17.74 2.44
C PHE A 105 -5.10 16.35 3.03
N ALA A 106 -5.34 16.24 4.32
CA ALA A 106 -5.73 14.97 4.95
C ALA A 106 -7.06 14.44 4.39
N LYS A 107 -8.04 15.31 4.21
CA LYS A 107 -9.32 14.97 3.55
C LYS A 107 -9.10 14.51 2.10
N HIS A 108 -8.23 15.19 1.34
CA HIS A 108 -7.89 14.77 -0.02
C HIS A 108 -7.45 13.31 -0.06
N TYR A 109 -6.55 12.91 0.84
CA TYR A 109 -6.06 11.52 0.88
C TYR A 109 -7.09 10.52 1.40
N LYS A 110 -8.05 10.96 2.22
CA LYS A 110 -9.18 10.13 2.65
C LYS A 110 -10.09 9.74 1.49
N TYR A 111 -10.25 10.62 0.50
CA TYR A 111 -11.15 10.42 -0.65
C TYR A 111 -10.42 10.09 -1.95
N THR A 112 -9.11 9.92 -1.90
CA THR A 112 -8.32 9.27 -2.94
C THR A 112 -8.11 7.80 -2.57
N ASP A 113 -7.83 6.95 -3.56
CA ASP A 113 -7.67 5.51 -3.33
C ASP A 113 -6.29 5.15 -2.72
N MET A 114 -5.77 6.02 -1.85
CA MET A 114 -4.51 5.79 -1.15
C MET A 114 -4.73 4.79 -0.01
N LYS A 115 -4.01 3.67 -0.05
CA LYS A 115 -4.11 2.59 0.95
C LYS A 115 -2.92 2.58 1.88
N ASN A 116 -3.13 2.02 3.08
CA ASN A 116 -2.04 1.68 3.98
C ASN A 116 -1.43 0.33 3.53
N PRO A 117 -0.12 0.26 3.23
CA PRO A 117 0.54 -0.99 2.83
C PRO A 117 0.49 -2.11 3.88
N TYR A 118 0.30 -1.76 5.14
CA TYR A 118 0.16 -2.75 6.22
C TYR A 118 -1.26 -3.26 6.39
N GLY A 119 -2.25 -2.58 5.77
CA GLY A 119 -3.67 -2.93 5.91
C GLY A 119 -4.27 -2.59 7.27
N GLU A 120 -3.48 -2.02 8.16
CA GLU A 120 -3.89 -1.60 9.51
C GLU A 120 -4.14 -0.09 9.53
N GLY A 121 -4.94 0.39 10.48
CA GLY A 121 -5.23 1.81 10.67
C GLY A 121 -6.72 2.17 10.66
N SER A 122 -7.02 3.38 11.08
CA SER A 122 -8.40 3.88 11.28
C SER A 122 -9.01 4.39 9.97
N GLY A 123 -9.28 3.54 9.00
CA GLY A 123 -10.11 3.90 7.83
C GLY A 123 -9.58 4.99 6.88
N SER A 124 -8.60 5.78 7.27
CA SER A 124 -7.88 6.74 6.44
C SER A 124 -6.38 6.59 6.66
N PRO A 125 -5.59 6.32 5.62
CA PRO A 125 -4.14 6.18 5.75
C PRO A 125 -3.41 7.51 5.99
N VAL A 126 -4.14 8.63 5.93
CA VAL A 126 -3.61 9.99 6.18
C VAL A 126 -4.67 10.80 6.92
N TYR A 127 -4.29 11.46 8.00
CA TYR A 127 -5.18 12.32 8.79
C TYR A 127 -4.46 13.55 9.34
N ALA A 128 -5.23 14.59 9.66
CA ALA A 128 -4.69 15.77 10.31
C ALA A 128 -4.60 15.54 11.83
N SER A 129 -3.38 15.60 12.38
CA SER A 129 -3.16 15.41 13.83
C SER A 129 -1.85 16.04 14.27
N THR A 130 -1.83 16.49 15.51
CA THR A 130 -0.60 16.89 16.23
C THR A 130 0.15 15.66 16.78
N ASP A 131 -0.51 14.51 16.82
CA ASP A 131 0.03 13.29 17.41
C ASP A 131 1.01 12.61 16.46
N ALA A 132 2.14 12.20 17.01
CA ALA A 132 3.17 11.46 16.29
C ALA A 132 3.10 9.94 16.53
N CYS A 133 2.09 9.48 17.28
CA CYS A 133 1.87 8.05 17.52
C CYS A 133 1.02 7.47 16.41
N LEU A 134 1.65 6.76 15.50
CA LEU A 134 1.03 6.25 14.27
C LEU A 134 1.09 4.73 14.21
N TRP A 135 0.05 4.13 13.66
CA TRP A 135 0.11 2.73 13.24
C TRP A 135 1.08 2.58 12.06
N PRO A 136 1.66 1.39 11.87
CA PRO A 136 2.51 1.14 10.71
C PRO A 136 1.82 1.54 9.41
N GLY A 137 2.50 2.32 8.59
CA GLY A 137 1.99 2.79 7.30
C GLY A 137 1.05 3.99 7.36
N ASP A 138 0.65 4.47 8.53
CA ASP A 138 -0.15 5.69 8.65
C ASP A 138 0.71 6.96 8.53
N SER A 139 0.07 8.05 8.10
CA SER A 139 0.69 9.36 7.98
C SER A 139 -0.17 10.42 8.64
N THR A 140 0.45 11.40 9.29
CA THR A 140 -0.22 12.62 9.76
C THR A 140 0.29 13.84 9.04
N ILE A 141 -0.60 14.80 8.84
CA ILE A 141 -0.27 16.14 8.36
C ILE A 141 -0.60 17.12 9.48
N TRP A 142 0.37 17.90 9.90
CA TRP A 142 0.22 18.92 10.90
C TRP A 142 0.65 20.27 10.34
N GLY A 143 -0.20 21.29 10.53
CA GLY A 143 0.09 22.65 10.12
C GLY A 143 0.25 23.56 11.33
N SER A 144 1.31 24.34 11.36
CA SER A 144 1.57 25.31 12.42
C SER A 144 2.25 26.57 11.89
N SER A 145 2.24 27.59 12.73
CA SER A 145 3.01 28.81 12.52
C SER A 145 3.74 29.17 13.83
N ASN A 146 5.01 29.48 13.76
CA ASN A 146 5.76 29.99 14.87
C ASN A 146 6.70 31.15 14.46
N ALA A 147 7.15 31.95 15.43
CA ALA A 147 7.94 33.16 15.15
C ALA A 147 9.31 32.85 14.51
N ASN A 148 9.86 31.66 14.72
CA ASN A 148 11.19 31.29 14.25
C ASN A 148 11.20 30.53 12.91
N GLN A 149 10.10 29.81 12.61
CA GLN A 149 10.01 28.92 11.43
C GLN A 149 8.97 29.41 10.41
N GLY A 150 8.19 30.47 10.72
CA GLY A 150 7.10 30.91 9.88
C GLY A 150 5.92 29.93 9.86
N LYS A 151 5.18 29.93 8.76
CA LYS A 151 4.10 28.98 8.52
C LYS A 151 4.64 27.73 7.84
N PHE A 152 4.26 26.54 8.30
CA PHE A 152 4.69 25.27 7.69
C PHE A 152 3.69 24.15 7.84
N LEU A 153 3.80 23.17 6.97
CA LEU A 153 3.19 21.85 7.13
C LEU A 153 4.29 20.82 7.41
N ARG A 154 3.98 19.90 8.32
CA ARG A 154 4.82 18.75 8.61
C ARG A 154 4.03 17.47 8.30
N VAL A 155 4.61 16.59 7.49
CA VAL A 155 4.12 15.25 7.27
C VAL A 155 4.97 14.28 8.07
N THR A 156 4.35 13.40 8.82
CA THR A 156 5.02 12.35 9.59
C THR A 156 4.41 11.01 9.21
N THR A 157 5.24 10.01 8.89
CA THR A 157 4.78 8.66 8.50
C THR A 157 5.53 7.60 9.28
N ASN A 158 4.82 6.62 9.83
CA ASN A 158 5.44 5.46 10.47
C ASN A 158 5.80 4.42 9.42
N ILE A 159 7.09 4.29 9.12
CA ILE A 159 7.64 3.32 8.15
C ILE A 159 8.24 2.07 8.81
N SER A 160 8.38 2.05 10.14
CA SER A 160 9.17 1.02 10.85
C SER A 160 8.56 -0.39 10.84
N GLY A 161 7.29 -0.52 10.47
CA GLY A 161 6.59 -1.81 10.51
C GLY A 161 6.29 -2.35 11.91
N ASN A 162 6.76 -1.68 12.95
CA ASN A 162 6.48 -2.01 14.35
C ASN A 162 5.15 -1.40 14.80
N SER A 163 4.52 -2.03 15.78
CA SER A 163 3.27 -1.54 16.37
C SER A 163 3.44 -0.15 16.94
N HIS A 164 2.39 0.63 16.90
CA HIS A 164 2.13 1.91 17.55
C HIS A 164 3.27 2.51 18.38
N GLU A 165 4.34 2.95 17.72
CA GLU A 165 5.47 3.62 18.36
C GLU A 165 5.41 5.14 18.16
N CYS A 166 5.61 5.86 19.26
CA CYS A 166 5.70 7.31 19.24
C CYS A 166 7.15 7.73 19.02
N LYS A 167 7.52 8.19 17.84
CA LYS A 167 8.78 8.88 17.51
C LYS A 167 9.96 8.06 16.95
N ILE A 168 9.99 6.75 16.97
CA ILE A 168 11.13 5.98 16.44
C ILE A 168 10.77 5.41 15.06
N GLY A 169 11.63 5.64 14.06
CA GLY A 169 11.44 5.14 12.68
C GLY A 169 10.39 5.90 11.85
N HIS A 170 10.08 7.15 12.24
CA HIS A 170 9.16 7.99 11.48
C HIS A 170 9.93 8.84 10.46
N GLU A 171 9.54 8.75 9.20
CA GLU A 171 9.95 9.69 8.16
C GLU A 171 9.20 11.01 8.34
N GLN A 172 9.90 12.12 8.17
CA GLN A 172 9.30 13.47 8.30
C GLN A 172 9.74 14.38 7.16
N CYS A 173 8.81 15.14 6.60
CA CYS A 173 9.15 16.28 5.76
C CYS A 173 8.49 17.56 6.29
N PHE A 174 9.19 18.68 6.11
CA PHE A 174 8.74 20.02 6.46
C PHE A 174 8.59 20.84 5.18
N ILE A 175 7.44 21.43 4.97
CA ILE A 175 7.12 22.23 3.79
C ILE A 175 6.74 23.63 4.25
N GLN A 176 7.54 24.62 3.87
CA GLN A 176 7.32 26.04 4.21
C GLN A 176 6.12 26.57 3.39
N ILE A 177 5.37 27.47 4.02
CA ILE A 177 4.29 28.23 3.39
C ILE A 177 4.73 29.69 3.36
N GLU A 178 4.95 30.21 2.19
CA GLU A 178 5.32 31.61 1.95
C GLU A 178 4.12 32.55 2.03
#